data_939e925e908941fa35d5845cccaa1af7
#
_entry.id   939e925e908941fa35d5845cccaa1af7
#
_cell.length_a   1.000
_cell.length_b   1.000
_cell.length_c   1.000
_cell.angle_alpha   90.00
_cell.angle_beta   90.00
_cell.angle_gamma   90.00
#
_symmetry.space_group_name_H-M   'P 1'
#
loop_
_entity.id
_entity.type
_entity.pdbx_description
1 polymer ?
#
loop_
_entity_poly.entity_id
_entity_poly.type
_entity_poly.pdbx_seq_one_letter_code
_entity_poly.pdbx_strand_id
1 'polypeptide(L)'
;QADSEAALQQKIQEKEEQPKKPYIYPPLSLLKRGSRNPGGYSEQEYRETAVKLQQTLRNFGVGVTVTNISCGPSVTRYELHPEQGVKVSKIVGLADDIKLSLAAEDIRIEAPIPGKSAVGIEVPNKEKTSVFLRDLLESDTFQKHPSRLAFAVGKDIGGQVVVTDIAKMPHLLIAGATGSGKSVCINTIIMSIIYKADPEDVKLIMVDPKVVELSVYNGIPHLLIPVVTDPKKASGALNWAVAEMTDRYKKFAKYGVRDLKGYNAKIETIQDIDDADKPKKMPQIVIIVDELADLMMVAPGEVEDAICRLAQLARAAGIHLVIATQRPSVNVITGLIKANVPSRIAFSVSSGVDSRTIIDMNGAEKLLGKGDMLFYPAGFPKPQRVQGAFVSDSEVQQVVDFLTEQGLTAQYSPEVENSMNAAPSATSSGTSNSRDEYFEQAGRFIIEKEKASIGMLQRMFKIGFNRAARIMDQLAEAGVVGEEEGTKPRKVLMTMEEFDQII
;
A
#
# COMPACT_ATOMS: atom_id res chain seq x y z
N GLN A 1 -15.30 21.43 40.21
CA GLN A 1 -15.27 20.46 39.08
C GLN A 1 -16.07 21.00 37.89
N ALA A 2 -17.28 21.55 38.08
CA ALA A 2 -18.10 22.13 37.02
C ALA A 2 -17.46 23.35 36.33
N ASP A 3 -16.76 24.21 37.08
CA ASP A 3 -16.06 25.38 36.52
C ASP A 3 -14.81 24.97 35.67
N SER A 4 -14.21 23.87 36.00
CA SER A 4 -13.07 23.31 35.27
C SER A 4 -13.49 22.67 33.93
N GLU A 5 -14.64 22.00 33.89
CA GLU A 5 -15.22 21.43 32.68
C GLU A 5 -15.74 22.51 31.72
N ALA A 6 -16.38 23.56 32.26
CA ALA A 6 -16.84 24.71 31.46
C ALA A 6 -15.66 25.48 30.86
N ALA A 7 -14.56 25.68 31.62
CA ALA A 7 -13.34 26.31 31.12
C ALA A 7 -12.61 25.45 30.09
N LEU A 8 -12.70 24.11 30.18
CA LEU A 8 -12.15 23.19 29.20
C LEU A 8 -12.98 23.21 27.90
N GLN A 9 -14.31 23.22 28.03
CA GLN A 9 -15.22 23.32 26.88
C GLN A 9 -15.09 24.68 26.16
N GLN A 10 -14.96 25.80 26.90
CA GLN A 10 -14.67 27.09 26.27
C GLN A 10 -13.33 27.11 25.54
N LYS A 11 -12.27 26.54 26.09
CA LYS A 11 -10.97 26.43 25.42
C LYS A 11 -11.01 25.51 24.19
N ILE A 12 -11.86 24.50 24.17
CA ILE A 12 -12.08 23.62 23.02
C ILE A 12 -12.87 24.39 21.95
N GLN A 13 -13.93 25.12 22.31
CA GLN A 13 -14.67 25.96 21.37
C GLN A 13 -13.84 27.13 20.80
N GLU A 14 -13.07 27.82 21.62
CA GLU A 14 -12.15 28.87 21.16
C GLU A 14 -11.05 28.35 20.21
N LYS A 15 -10.68 27.07 20.34
CA LYS A 15 -9.72 26.42 19.41
C LYS A 15 -10.37 26.01 18.10
N GLU A 16 -11.65 25.68 18.08
CA GLU A 16 -12.43 25.38 16.88
C GLU A 16 -12.83 26.64 16.09
N GLU A 17 -12.97 27.80 16.74
CA GLU A 17 -13.34 29.08 16.11
C GLU A 17 -12.16 29.87 15.53
N GLN A 18 -10.91 29.47 15.76
CA GLN A 18 -9.80 30.14 15.09
C GLN A 18 -9.85 29.87 13.58
N PRO A 19 -9.79 30.89 12.72
CA PRO A 19 -9.77 30.70 11.27
C PRO A 19 -8.59 29.81 10.93
N LYS A 20 -8.89 28.64 10.35
CA LYS A 20 -7.87 27.69 9.93
C LYS A 20 -6.89 28.39 8.99
N LYS A 21 -5.60 28.41 9.35
CA LYS A 21 -4.56 28.93 8.47
C LYS A 21 -4.59 28.14 7.15
N PRO A 22 -4.57 28.81 5.99
CA PRO A 22 -4.52 28.12 4.72
C PRO A 22 -3.24 27.29 4.61
N TYR A 23 -3.34 26.07 4.04
CA TYR A 23 -2.19 25.25 3.76
C TYR A 23 -1.32 25.89 2.67
N ILE A 24 -0.03 26.09 2.97
CA ILE A 24 0.94 26.61 2.02
C ILE A 24 1.74 25.43 1.48
N TYR A 25 1.64 25.19 0.19
CA TYR A 25 2.40 24.12 -0.46
C TYR A 25 3.91 24.40 -0.37
N PRO A 26 4.73 23.36 -0.11
CA PRO A 26 6.18 23.55 -0.07
C PRO A 26 6.68 24.07 -1.42
N PRO A 27 7.62 25.04 -1.43
CA PRO A 27 8.19 25.51 -2.68
C PRO A 27 9.10 24.44 -3.29
N LEU A 28 9.05 24.30 -4.61
CA LEU A 28 9.88 23.33 -5.35
C LEU A 28 11.37 23.60 -5.21
N SER A 29 11.77 24.79 -4.76
CA SER A 29 13.17 25.16 -4.49
C SER A 29 13.81 24.35 -3.35
N LEU A 30 13.02 23.72 -2.48
CA LEU A 30 13.50 22.81 -1.43
C LEU A 30 14.04 21.49 -2.01
N LEU A 31 13.68 21.17 -3.25
CA LEU A 31 14.12 19.97 -3.95
C LEU A 31 15.22 20.30 -4.97
N LYS A 32 16.18 19.41 -5.11
CA LYS A 32 17.26 19.53 -6.08
C LYS A 32 16.74 19.36 -7.50
N ARG A 33 17.25 20.19 -8.40
CA ARG A 33 17.00 20.06 -9.82
C ARG A 33 18.10 19.22 -10.48
N GLY A 34 17.73 18.39 -11.43
CA GLY A 34 18.67 17.66 -12.26
C GLY A 34 19.52 18.57 -13.14
N SER A 35 20.70 18.10 -13.53
CA SER A 35 21.53 18.82 -14.51
C SER A 35 20.82 18.90 -15.86
N ARG A 36 20.81 20.07 -16.48
CA ARG A 36 20.27 20.28 -17.83
C ARG A 36 21.08 19.57 -18.92
N ASN A 37 22.36 19.26 -18.63
CA ASN A 37 23.20 18.44 -19.48
C ASN A 37 23.40 17.08 -18.78
N PRO A 38 22.52 16.09 -18.99
CA PRO A 38 22.88 14.72 -18.68
C PRO A 38 24.06 14.38 -19.57
N GLY A 39 25.21 14.04 -18.95
CA GLY A 39 26.37 13.51 -19.68
C GLY A 39 25.89 12.30 -20.47
N GLY A 40 25.43 12.52 -21.68
CA GLY A 40 24.86 11.48 -22.52
C GLY A 40 25.98 10.85 -23.32
N TYR A 41 25.89 9.54 -23.48
CA TYR A 41 26.66 8.83 -24.49
C TYR A 41 26.59 9.57 -25.82
N SER A 42 27.70 9.61 -26.52
CA SER A 42 27.70 10.08 -27.91
C SER A 42 26.79 9.14 -28.73
N GLU A 43 26.06 9.68 -29.66
CA GLU A 43 25.24 8.89 -30.61
C GLU A 43 26.08 7.77 -31.27
N GLN A 44 27.39 7.99 -31.34
CA GLN A 44 28.36 7.02 -31.82
C GLN A 44 28.45 5.77 -30.95
N GLU A 45 28.49 5.90 -29.60
CA GLU A 45 28.56 4.75 -28.67
C GLU A 45 27.30 3.87 -28.76
N TYR A 46 26.13 4.46 -28.94
CA TYR A 46 24.89 3.69 -29.17
C TYR A 46 24.94 2.90 -30.47
N ARG A 47 25.45 3.51 -31.54
CA ARG A 47 25.63 2.84 -32.83
C ARG A 47 26.66 1.71 -32.77
N GLU A 48 27.77 1.93 -32.09
CA GLU A 48 28.82 0.90 -31.89
C GLU A 48 28.24 -0.32 -31.12
N THR A 49 27.47 -0.07 -30.06
CA THR A 49 26.80 -1.13 -29.31
C THR A 49 25.78 -1.88 -30.16
N ALA A 50 25.01 -1.19 -30.99
CA ALA A 50 24.06 -1.79 -31.92
C ALA A 50 24.75 -2.70 -32.93
N VAL A 51 25.86 -2.24 -33.51
CA VAL A 51 26.67 -3.04 -34.45
C VAL A 51 27.23 -4.29 -33.74
N LYS A 52 27.75 -4.12 -32.52
CA LYS A 52 28.27 -5.23 -31.72
C LYS A 52 27.22 -6.27 -31.38
N LEU A 53 25.99 -5.84 -31.02
CA LEU A 53 24.82 -6.70 -30.80
C LEU A 53 24.47 -7.52 -32.03
N GLN A 54 24.35 -6.87 -33.20
CA GLN A 54 24.05 -7.55 -34.46
C GLN A 54 25.13 -8.58 -34.81
N GLN A 55 26.41 -8.20 -34.66
CA GLN A 55 27.52 -9.07 -34.96
C GLN A 55 27.59 -10.28 -34.02
N THR A 56 27.37 -10.08 -32.73
CA THR A 56 27.32 -11.15 -31.73
C THR A 56 26.23 -12.16 -32.08
N LEU A 57 25.00 -11.70 -32.30
CA LEU A 57 23.90 -12.58 -32.68
C LEU A 57 24.15 -13.33 -34.02
N ARG A 58 24.74 -12.65 -35.00
CA ARG A 58 25.09 -13.24 -36.29
C ARG A 58 26.15 -14.34 -36.14
N ASN A 59 27.13 -14.16 -35.26
CA ASN A 59 28.17 -15.18 -34.97
C ASN A 59 27.55 -16.46 -34.38
N PHE A 60 26.43 -16.38 -33.68
CA PHE A 60 25.65 -17.51 -33.21
C PHE A 60 24.57 -17.99 -34.21
N GLY A 61 24.64 -17.54 -35.46
CA GLY A 61 23.71 -17.92 -36.50
C GLY A 61 22.29 -17.38 -36.30
N VAL A 62 22.18 -16.18 -35.72
CA VAL A 62 20.91 -15.43 -35.52
C VAL A 62 20.99 -14.13 -36.28
N GLY A 63 20.32 -14.07 -37.44
CA GLY A 63 20.20 -12.84 -38.23
C GLY A 63 19.18 -11.89 -37.62
N VAL A 64 19.60 -10.66 -37.31
CA VAL A 64 18.73 -9.58 -36.78
C VAL A 64 19.15 -8.24 -37.34
N THR A 65 18.22 -7.31 -37.40
CA THR A 65 18.47 -5.89 -37.74
C THR A 65 18.02 -5.00 -36.59
N VAL A 66 18.87 -4.09 -36.14
CA VAL A 66 18.49 -3.06 -35.14
C VAL A 66 17.65 -2.00 -35.88
N THR A 67 16.42 -1.84 -35.47
CA THR A 67 15.44 -0.95 -36.11
C THR A 67 15.25 0.37 -35.34
N ASN A 68 15.47 0.33 -34.02
CA ASN A 68 15.31 1.51 -33.17
C ASN A 68 16.22 1.42 -31.92
N ILE A 69 16.60 2.57 -31.39
CA ILE A 69 17.37 2.71 -30.15
C ILE A 69 16.64 3.73 -29.28
N SER A 70 16.27 3.31 -28.07
CA SER A 70 15.62 4.18 -27.09
C SER A 70 16.54 4.35 -25.89
N CYS A 71 17.00 5.58 -25.63
CA CYS A 71 17.93 5.89 -24.55
C CYS A 71 17.16 6.38 -23.34
N GLY A 72 17.22 5.63 -22.24
CA GLY A 72 16.67 6.00 -20.96
C GLY A 72 17.72 6.42 -19.94
N PRO A 73 17.29 6.78 -18.73
CA PRO A 73 18.22 7.25 -17.67
C PRO A 73 19.24 6.20 -17.21
N SER A 74 18.86 4.94 -17.19
CA SER A 74 19.67 3.85 -16.64
C SER A 74 20.00 2.75 -17.65
N VAL A 75 19.16 2.58 -18.65
CA VAL A 75 19.32 1.56 -19.70
C VAL A 75 19.00 2.13 -21.06
N THR A 76 19.63 1.54 -22.07
CA THR A 76 19.30 1.78 -23.49
C THR A 76 18.67 0.52 -24.04
N ARG A 77 17.49 0.66 -24.68
CA ARG A 77 16.80 -0.42 -25.38
C ARG A 77 17.16 -0.39 -26.86
N TYR A 78 17.66 -1.53 -27.36
CA TYR A 78 17.86 -1.82 -28.77
C TYR A 78 16.72 -2.69 -29.26
N GLU A 79 15.94 -2.20 -30.21
CA GLU A 79 14.84 -2.95 -30.85
C GLU A 79 15.39 -3.72 -32.04
N LEU A 80 15.25 -5.05 -32.00
CA LEU A 80 15.79 -5.96 -32.99
C LEU A 80 14.62 -6.59 -33.77
N HIS A 81 14.71 -6.56 -35.10
CA HIS A 81 13.80 -7.31 -35.96
C HIS A 81 14.52 -8.60 -36.40
N PRO A 82 14.04 -9.80 -36.00
CA PRO A 82 14.62 -11.06 -36.40
C PRO A 82 14.34 -11.33 -37.90
N GLU A 83 15.33 -11.92 -38.59
CA GLU A 83 15.14 -12.41 -39.97
C GLU A 83 14.15 -13.58 -40.01
N GLN A 84 13.58 -13.83 -41.19
CA GLN A 84 12.62 -14.92 -41.35
C GLN A 84 13.21 -16.29 -40.94
N GLY A 85 12.46 -17.06 -40.17
CA GLY A 85 12.89 -18.36 -39.66
C GLY A 85 13.68 -18.32 -38.35
N VAL A 86 14.05 -17.16 -37.85
CA VAL A 86 14.69 -17.02 -36.53
C VAL A 86 13.68 -17.21 -35.42
N LYS A 87 13.90 -18.19 -34.54
CA LYS A 87 13.07 -18.42 -33.36
C LYS A 87 13.44 -17.42 -32.26
N VAL A 88 12.43 -16.74 -31.68
CA VAL A 88 12.61 -15.80 -30.57
C VAL A 88 13.32 -16.44 -29.36
N SER A 89 13.02 -17.71 -29.07
CA SER A 89 13.68 -18.48 -28.00
C SER A 89 15.18 -18.59 -28.19
N LYS A 90 15.70 -18.61 -29.43
CA LYS A 90 17.13 -18.64 -29.71
C LYS A 90 17.81 -17.33 -29.31
N ILE A 91 17.14 -16.18 -29.51
CA ILE A 91 17.63 -14.87 -29.06
C ILE A 91 17.67 -14.80 -27.54
N VAL A 92 16.57 -15.23 -26.88
CA VAL A 92 16.47 -15.23 -25.41
C VAL A 92 17.51 -16.15 -24.78
N GLY A 93 17.77 -17.31 -25.41
CA GLY A 93 18.78 -18.27 -24.92
C GLY A 93 20.24 -17.76 -25.02
N LEU A 94 20.52 -16.73 -25.84
CA LEU A 94 21.84 -16.12 -25.97
C LEU A 94 22.07 -14.93 -25.01
N ALA A 95 21.21 -14.74 -23.99
CA ALA A 95 21.32 -13.62 -23.08
C ALA A 95 22.71 -13.52 -22.42
N ASP A 96 23.26 -14.64 -21.94
CA ASP A 96 24.58 -14.68 -21.28
C ASP A 96 25.73 -14.41 -22.27
N ASP A 97 25.61 -14.91 -23.49
CA ASP A 97 26.60 -14.67 -24.56
C ASP A 97 26.62 -13.17 -24.97
N ILE A 98 25.44 -12.56 -25.08
CA ILE A 98 25.29 -11.14 -25.37
C ILE A 98 25.88 -10.31 -24.23
N LYS A 99 25.56 -10.66 -22.99
CA LYS A 99 26.06 -10.03 -21.77
C LYS A 99 27.60 -10.05 -21.73
N LEU A 100 28.17 -11.23 -21.98
CA LEU A 100 29.63 -11.42 -22.05
C LEU A 100 30.24 -10.53 -23.17
N SER A 101 29.68 -10.59 -24.37
CA SER A 101 30.15 -9.82 -25.51
C SER A 101 30.16 -8.31 -25.26
N LEU A 102 29.12 -7.78 -24.60
CA LEU A 102 28.99 -6.37 -24.30
C LEU A 102 29.72 -5.93 -23.03
N ALA A 103 30.27 -6.88 -22.26
CA ALA A 103 30.81 -6.67 -20.91
C ALA A 103 29.80 -5.91 -20.00
N ALA A 104 28.52 -6.28 -20.12
CA ALA A 104 27.45 -5.66 -19.34
C ALA A 104 27.25 -6.38 -18.00
N GLU A 105 26.86 -5.64 -16.95
CA GLU A 105 26.56 -6.22 -15.62
C GLU A 105 25.41 -7.22 -15.70
N ASP A 106 24.31 -6.82 -16.36
CA ASP A 106 23.19 -7.69 -16.73
C ASP A 106 22.45 -7.09 -17.94
N ILE A 107 21.65 -7.89 -18.62
CA ILE A 107 20.77 -7.46 -19.69
C ILE A 107 19.36 -8.02 -19.47
N ARG A 108 18.35 -7.29 -19.92
CA ARG A 108 16.97 -7.79 -19.94
C ARG A 108 16.49 -7.89 -21.38
N ILE A 109 15.93 -9.03 -21.74
CA ILE A 109 15.38 -9.26 -23.08
C ILE A 109 13.85 -9.28 -22.98
N GLU A 110 13.19 -8.39 -23.71
CA GLU A 110 11.73 -8.35 -23.84
C GLU A 110 11.34 -8.89 -25.22
N ALA A 111 10.76 -10.07 -25.23
CA ALA A 111 10.50 -10.80 -26.46
C ALA A 111 9.10 -11.44 -26.48
N PRO A 112 8.16 -10.96 -27.31
CA PRO A 112 8.24 -9.74 -28.11
C PRO A 112 7.98 -8.46 -27.29
N ILE A 113 8.36 -7.31 -27.83
CA ILE A 113 7.92 -6.00 -27.31
C ILE A 113 6.40 -5.89 -27.50
N PRO A 114 5.62 -5.48 -26.49
CA PRO A 114 4.18 -5.33 -26.62
C PRO A 114 3.79 -4.41 -27.79
N GLY A 115 2.93 -4.94 -28.67
CA GLY A 115 2.45 -4.21 -29.86
C GLY A 115 3.45 -4.05 -31.00
N LYS A 116 4.64 -4.68 -30.95
CA LYS A 116 5.65 -4.63 -32.00
C LYS A 116 6.12 -6.03 -32.42
N SER A 117 6.44 -6.23 -33.68
CA SER A 117 7.11 -7.42 -34.21
C SER A 117 8.62 -7.34 -34.01
N ALA A 118 9.06 -7.03 -32.83
CA ALA A 118 10.45 -6.80 -32.49
C ALA A 118 10.80 -7.38 -31.10
N VAL A 119 12.09 -7.66 -30.91
CA VAL A 119 12.66 -8.05 -29.61
C VAL A 119 13.45 -6.85 -29.08
N GLY A 120 13.22 -6.49 -27.81
CA GLY A 120 13.96 -5.45 -27.13
C GLY A 120 15.08 -6.04 -26.28
N ILE A 121 16.32 -5.57 -26.46
CA ILE A 121 17.44 -5.86 -25.59
C ILE A 121 17.77 -4.59 -24.83
N GLU A 122 17.61 -4.63 -23.52
CA GLU A 122 17.89 -3.53 -22.61
C GLU A 122 19.30 -3.72 -22.02
N VAL A 123 20.18 -2.80 -22.37
CA VAL A 123 21.59 -2.79 -21.96
C VAL A 123 21.81 -1.67 -20.96
N PRO A 124 22.45 -1.92 -19.80
CA PRO A 124 22.80 -0.87 -18.85
C PRO A 124 23.66 0.23 -19.46
N ASN A 125 23.31 1.46 -19.15
CA ASN A 125 24.18 2.59 -19.51
C ASN A 125 25.46 2.55 -18.67
N LYS A 126 26.61 2.93 -19.25
CA LYS A 126 27.87 3.08 -18.50
C LYS A 126 27.75 4.20 -17.44
N GLU A 127 27.13 5.31 -17.83
CA GLU A 127 26.78 6.41 -16.92
C GLU A 127 25.28 6.42 -16.70
N LYS A 128 24.86 6.25 -15.44
CA LYS A 128 23.44 6.27 -15.06
C LYS A 128 23.06 7.69 -14.63
N THR A 129 21.97 8.22 -15.18
CA THR A 129 21.48 9.56 -14.86
C THR A 129 20.40 9.45 -13.79
N SER A 130 20.56 10.18 -12.68
CA SER A 130 19.54 10.26 -11.62
C SER A 130 18.32 11.04 -12.13
N VAL A 131 17.14 10.52 -11.83
CA VAL A 131 15.84 11.15 -12.12
C VAL A 131 15.40 11.90 -10.87
N PHE A 132 15.58 13.23 -10.82
CA PHE A 132 15.24 14.02 -9.64
C PHE A 132 13.73 14.23 -9.54
N LEU A 133 13.19 14.11 -8.33
CA LEU A 133 11.75 14.28 -8.06
C LEU A 133 11.25 15.65 -8.52
N ARG A 134 12.02 16.71 -8.29
CA ARG A 134 11.64 18.07 -8.70
C ARG A 134 11.34 18.17 -10.20
N ASP A 135 12.17 17.56 -11.04
CA ASP A 135 12.00 17.64 -12.49
C ASP A 135 10.68 16.97 -12.94
N LEU A 136 10.26 15.94 -12.21
CA LEU A 136 8.99 15.27 -12.46
C LEU A 136 7.80 16.08 -11.95
N LEU A 137 7.91 16.66 -10.75
CA LEU A 137 6.87 17.51 -10.16
C LEU A 137 6.66 18.79 -10.99
N GLU A 138 7.72 19.34 -11.60
CA GLU A 138 7.63 20.49 -12.52
C GLU A 138 7.03 20.13 -13.89
N SER A 139 6.93 18.83 -14.24
CA SER A 139 6.44 18.40 -15.55
C SER A 139 4.94 18.71 -15.73
N ASP A 140 4.57 19.04 -16.97
CA ASP A 140 3.16 19.23 -17.35
C ASP A 140 2.30 18.01 -17.04
N THR A 141 2.86 16.81 -17.19
CA THR A 141 2.17 15.54 -16.90
C THR A 141 1.73 15.46 -15.44
N PHE A 142 2.57 15.90 -14.51
CA PHE A 142 2.23 15.91 -13.10
C PHE A 142 1.35 17.11 -12.74
N GLN A 143 1.71 18.32 -13.17
CA GLN A 143 1.03 19.55 -12.80
C GLN A 143 -0.45 19.55 -13.28
N LYS A 144 -0.70 19.13 -14.51
CA LYS A 144 -2.04 19.10 -15.11
C LYS A 144 -2.85 17.85 -14.72
N HIS A 145 -2.28 16.92 -13.95
CA HIS A 145 -2.99 15.72 -13.53
C HIS A 145 -4.12 16.06 -12.56
N PRO A 146 -5.38 15.64 -12.83
CA PRO A 146 -6.55 16.08 -12.04
C PRO A 146 -6.65 15.47 -10.65
N SER A 147 -5.99 14.34 -10.39
CA SER A 147 -6.06 13.64 -9.11
C SER A 147 -5.15 14.26 -8.05
N ARG A 148 -5.64 14.37 -6.82
CA ARG A 148 -4.85 14.74 -5.63
C ARG A 148 -3.90 13.63 -5.19
N LEU A 149 -4.15 12.39 -5.61
CA LEU A 149 -3.34 11.21 -5.32
C LEU A 149 -2.44 10.81 -6.50
N ALA A 150 -2.19 11.74 -7.42
CA ALA A 150 -1.19 11.53 -8.45
C ALA A 150 0.22 11.51 -7.84
N PHE A 151 1.05 10.55 -8.23
CA PHE A 151 2.45 10.55 -7.85
C PHE A 151 3.39 10.35 -9.04
N ALA A 152 4.55 10.95 -8.93
CA ALA A 152 5.59 10.92 -9.95
C ALA A 152 6.41 9.63 -9.79
N VAL A 153 6.18 8.64 -10.64
CA VAL A 153 6.86 7.33 -10.57
C VAL A 153 8.32 7.46 -10.97
N GLY A 154 8.59 8.09 -12.10
CA GLY A 154 9.94 8.20 -12.64
C GLY A 154 9.95 8.54 -14.12
N LYS A 155 10.96 8.02 -14.83
CA LYS A 155 11.07 8.08 -16.29
C LYS A 155 11.15 6.67 -16.88
N ASP A 156 10.46 6.46 -17.98
CA ASP A 156 10.54 5.21 -18.71
C ASP A 156 11.86 5.08 -19.51
N ILE A 157 12.02 3.96 -20.21
CA ILE A 157 13.19 3.65 -21.05
C ILE A 157 13.32 4.57 -22.27
N GLY A 158 12.33 5.38 -22.59
CA GLY A 158 12.36 6.43 -23.60
C GLY A 158 12.60 7.81 -23.02
N GLY A 159 12.83 7.91 -21.69
CA GLY A 159 13.02 9.18 -20.99
C GLY A 159 11.74 9.96 -20.73
N GLN A 160 10.56 9.40 -21.03
CA GLN A 160 9.27 10.05 -20.79
C GLN A 160 8.88 9.99 -19.31
N VAL A 161 8.29 11.07 -18.83
CA VAL A 161 7.81 11.15 -17.43
C VAL A 161 6.62 10.24 -17.23
N VAL A 162 6.70 9.38 -16.23
CA VAL A 162 5.64 8.46 -15.82
C VAL A 162 5.00 8.98 -14.53
N VAL A 163 3.72 9.33 -14.63
CA VAL A 163 2.87 9.74 -13.50
C VAL A 163 1.70 8.76 -13.42
N THR A 164 1.32 8.39 -12.24
CA THR A 164 0.17 7.53 -11.99
C THR A 164 -0.70 8.06 -10.86
N ASP A 165 -1.84 7.44 -10.65
CA ASP A 165 -2.85 7.87 -9.69
C ASP A 165 -3.20 6.70 -8.75
N ILE A 166 -2.91 6.87 -7.46
CA ILE A 166 -3.20 5.85 -6.44
C ILE A 166 -4.71 5.56 -6.40
N ALA A 167 -5.58 6.54 -6.61
CA ALA A 167 -7.02 6.33 -6.63
C ALA A 167 -7.48 5.42 -7.79
N LYS A 168 -6.76 5.43 -8.91
CA LYS A 168 -7.02 4.53 -10.05
C LYS A 168 -6.43 3.13 -9.84
N MET A 169 -5.31 3.04 -9.16
CA MET A 169 -4.65 1.77 -8.80
C MET A 169 -5.06 1.28 -7.41
N PRO A 170 -6.21 1.53 -6.90
CA PRO A 170 -6.68 1.68 -5.51
C PRO A 170 -5.71 1.22 -4.42
N HIS A 171 -4.93 0.20 -4.67
CA HIS A 171 -3.97 -0.37 -3.73
C HIS A 171 -2.71 -0.77 -4.49
N LEU A 172 -1.54 -0.55 -3.87
CA LEU A 172 -0.23 -0.74 -4.47
C LEU A 172 0.65 -1.62 -3.57
N LEU A 173 1.23 -2.66 -4.14
CA LEU A 173 2.27 -3.47 -3.51
C LEU A 173 3.64 -3.07 -4.06
N ILE A 174 4.59 -2.79 -3.16
CA ILE A 174 5.97 -2.44 -3.49
C ILE A 174 6.92 -3.44 -2.85
N ALA A 175 7.74 -4.11 -3.62
CA ALA A 175 8.69 -5.05 -3.06
C ALA A 175 10.05 -5.02 -3.77
N GLY A 176 11.11 -5.36 -3.02
CA GLY A 176 12.47 -5.42 -3.52
C GLY A 176 13.50 -5.57 -2.41
N ALA A 177 14.73 -5.94 -2.76
CA ALA A 177 15.82 -6.12 -1.81
C ALA A 177 16.22 -4.78 -1.14
N THR A 178 16.95 -4.88 -0.04
CA THR A 178 17.53 -3.70 0.65
C THR A 178 18.43 -2.92 -0.31
N GLY A 179 18.29 -1.58 -0.32
CA GLY A 179 19.06 -0.69 -1.21
C GLY A 179 18.59 -0.69 -2.67
N SER A 180 17.52 -1.40 -3.02
CA SER A 180 16.98 -1.42 -4.38
C SER A 180 16.26 -0.14 -4.81
N GLY A 181 15.83 0.71 -3.85
CA GLY A 181 15.11 1.96 -4.09
C GLY A 181 13.69 2.01 -3.50
N LYS A 182 13.28 0.99 -2.75
CA LYS A 182 11.94 0.88 -2.13
C LYS A 182 11.59 2.09 -1.26
N SER A 183 12.44 2.43 -0.29
CA SER A 183 12.20 3.54 0.65
C SER A 183 12.16 4.89 -0.07
N VAL A 184 13.03 5.11 -1.05
CA VAL A 184 13.00 6.31 -1.88
C VAL A 184 11.67 6.41 -2.65
N CYS A 185 11.16 5.30 -3.18
CA CYS A 185 9.86 5.28 -3.86
C CYS A 185 8.71 5.64 -2.90
N ILE A 186 8.72 5.15 -1.67
CA ILE A 186 7.74 5.52 -0.65
C ILE A 186 7.82 7.02 -0.36
N ASN A 187 9.04 7.56 -0.18
CA ASN A 187 9.24 8.99 -0.01
C ASN A 187 8.72 9.79 -1.21
N THR A 188 8.94 9.34 -2.45
CA THR A 188 8.42 10.03 -3.64
C THR A 188 6.89 10.02 -3.71
N ILE A 189 6.23 8.97 -3.24
CA ILE A 189 4.76 8.91 -3.12
C ILE A 189 4.28 9.95 -2.10
N ILE A 190 4.86 9.97 -0.89
CA ILE A 190 4.49 10.90 0.18
C ILE A 190 4.73 12.34 -0.28
N MET A 191 5.90 12.62 -0.83
CA MET A 191 6.25 13.95 -1.34
C MET A 191 5.33 14.40 -2.47
N SER A 192 4.96 13.51 -3.40
CA SER A 192 4.01 13.84 -4.46
C SER A 192 2.65 14.24 -3.90
N ILE A 193 2.17 13.58 -2.84
CA ILE A 193 0.93 13.92 -2.14
C ILE A 193 1.07 15.29 -1.46
N ILE A 194 2.13 15.54 -0.70
CA ILE A 194 2.40 16.79 0.00
C ILE A 194 2.44 17.99 -0.97
N TYR A 195 3.03 17.82 -2.15
CA TYR A 195 3.12 18.87 -3.16
C TYR A 195 1.85 19.07 -3.98
N LYS A 196 0.82 18.19 -3.85
CA LYS A 196 -0.38 18.24 -4.69
C LYS A 196 -1.71 18.29 -3.93
N ALA A 197 -1.74 17.81 -2.71
CA ALA A 197 -2.96 17.68 -1.92
C ALA A 197 -2.94 18.57 -0.68
N ASP A 198 -4.07 19.19 -0.38
CA ASP A 198 -4.32 19.84 0.91
C ASP A 198 -4.54 18.76 1.99
N PRO A 199 -4.09 18.98 3.24
CA PRO A 199 -4.38 18.08 4.36
C PRO A 199 -5.88 17.86 4.65
N GLU A 200 -6.76 18.72 4.17
CA GLU A 200 -8.21 18.51 4.26
C GLU A 200 -8.74 17.56 3.17
N ASP A 201 -8.05 17.48 2.04
CA ASP A 201 -8.42 16.58 0.93
C ASP A 201 -7.82 15.17 1.10
N VAL A 202 -6.62 15.07 1.70
CA VAL A 202 -5.90 13.80 1.84
C VAL A 202 -5.27 13.67 3.22
N LYS A 203 -5.54 12.57 3.88
CA LYS A 203 -4.91 12.18 5.14
C LYS A 203 -4.06 10.93 4.97
N LEU A 204 -3.01 10.84 5.80
CA LEU A 204 -2.03 9.76 5.77
C LEU A 204 -2.04 9.00 7.10
N ILE A 205 -1.95 7.68 7.03
CA ILE A 205 -1.58 6.80 8.12
C ILE A 205 -0.29 6.10 7.71
N MET A 206 0.74 6.22 8.51
CA MET A 206 2.05 5.63 8.22
C MET A 206 2.42 4.60 9.28
N VAL A 207 2.91 3.45 8.81
CA VAL A 207 3.34 2.33 9.65
C VAL A 207 4.80 2.02 9.35
N ASP A 208 5.67 2.22 10.33
CA ASP A 208 7.11 1.99 10.26
C ASP A 208 7.58 1.19 11.48
N PRO A 209 7.50 -0.15 11.45
CA PRO A 209 7.88 -1.00 12.57
C PRO A 209 9.36 -0.92 12.94
N LYS A 210 10.20 -0.45 12.02
CA LYS A 210 11.66 -0.33 12.21
C LYS A 210 12.11 1.02 12.75
N VAL A 211 11.23 2.02 12.74
CA VAL A 211 11.52 3.40 13.20
C VAL A 211 12.69 4.04 12.43
N VAL A 212 12.80 3.78 11.14
CA VAL A 212 13.95 4.21 10.32
C VAL A 212 13.54 5.16 9.21
N GLU A 213 12.46 4.86 8.48
CA GLU A 213 12.16 5.48 7.19
C GLU A 213 11.09 6.58 7.27
N LEU A 214 10.03 6.37 8.05
CA LEU A 214 8.85 7.24 8.03
C LEU A 214 8.72 8.16 9.24
N SER A 215 9.47 7.94 10.31
CA SER A 215 9.39 8.73 11.54
C SER A 215 9.74 10.20 11.32
N VAL A 216 10.47 10.54 10.28
CA VAL A 216 10.78 11.92 9.86
C VAL A 216 9.52 12.73 9.56
N TYR A 217 8.43 12.10 9.12
CA TYR A 217 7.17 12.76 8.78
C TYR A 217 6.28 13.10 9.98
N ASN A 218 6.66 12.74 11.23
CA ASN A 218 5.88 13.10 12.39
C ASN A 218 5.70 14.62 12.47
N GLY A 219 4.47 15.07 12.71
CA GLY A 219 4.13 16.49 12.81
C GLY A 219 3.59 17.13 11.55
N ILE A 220 3.70 16.51 10.36
CA ILE A 220 3.09 17.08 9.15
C ILE A 220 1.55 17.09 9.24
N PRO A 221 0.89 18.12 8.69
CA PRO A 221 -0.57 18.28 8.82
C PRO A 221 -1.40 17.20 8.12
N HIS A 222 -0.80 16.44 7.21
CA HIS A 222 -1.45 15.32 6.53
C HIS A 222 -1.62 14.09 7.41
N LEU A 223 -0.83 13.91 8.48
CA LEU A 223 -0.94 12.74 9.36
C LEU A 223 -2.24 12.76 10.15
N LEU A 224 -2.94 11.64 10.13
CA LEU A 224 -4.15 11.41 10.92
C LEU A 224 -3.82 10.99 12.36
N ILE A 225 -2.71 10.29 12.53
CA ILE A 225 -2.12 9.83 13.80
C ILE A 225 -0.58 9.89 13.68
N PRO A 226 0.17 9.87 14.81
CA PRO A 226 1.62 9.71 14.75
C PRO A 226 2.00 8.44 13.98
N VAL A 227 3.20 8.42 13.39
CA VAL A 227 3.71 7.23 12.71
C VAL A 227 3.68 6.04 13.65
N VAL A 228 3.02 4.97 13.23
CA VAL A 228 2.81 3.77 14.03
C VAL A 228 4.05 2.90 13.97
N THR A 229 4.70 2.68 15.10
CA THR A 229 5.95 1.91 15.19
C THR A 229 5.78 0.52 15.81
N ASP A 230 4.69 0.30 16.53
CA ASP A 230 4.37 -0.99 17.14
C ASP A 230 3.53 -1.84 16.17
N PRO A 231 3.97 -3.07 15.80
CA PRO A 231 3.23 -3.95 14.89
C PRO A 231 1.83 -4.32 15.39
N LYS A 232 1.59 -4.41 16.70
CA LYS A 232 0.26 -4.67 17.27
C LYS A 232 -0.68 -3.49 17.05
N LYS A 233 -0.17 -2.27 17.27
CA LYS A 233 -0.91 -1.03 17.00
C LYS A 233 -1.17 -0.85 15.50
N ALA A 234 -0.28 -1.34 14.64
CA ALA A 234 -0.45 -1.33 13.20
C ALA A 234 -1.66 -2.19 12.76
N SER A 235 -1.83 -3.39 13.34
CA SER A 235 -3.05 -4.20 13.13
C SER A 235 -4.30 -3.41 13.56
N GLY A 236 -4.25 -2.73 14.71
CA GLY A 236 -5.32 -1.84 15.18
C GLY A 236 -5.65 -0.70 14.20
N ALA A 237 -4.64 -0.07 13.60
CA ALA A 237 -4.84 0.98 12.59
C ALA A 237 -5.50 0.45 11.31
N LEU A 238 -5.13 -0.74 10.85
CA LEU A 238 -5.78 -1.38 9.70
C LEU A 238 -7.24 -1.75 10.02
N ASN A 239 -7.51 -2.28 11.20
CA ASN A 239 -8.88 -2.59 11.64
C ASN A 239 -9.74 -1.34 11.79
N TRP A 240 -9.16 -0.23 12.31
CA TRP A 240 -9.84 1.06 12.32
C TRP A 240 -10.21 1.50 10.89
N ALA A 241 -9.32 1.35 9.93
CA ALA A 241 -9.60 1.71 8.54
C ALA A 241 -10.75 0.87 7.94
N VAL A 242 -10.88 -0.40 8.32
CA VAL A 242 -12.03 -1.25 7.95
C VAL A 242 -13.33 -0.72 8.58
N ALA A 243 -13.28 -0.29 9.84
CA ALA A 243 -14.45 0.31 10.50
C ALA A 243 -14.84 1.65 9.86
N GLU A 244 -13.88 2.53 9.60
CA GLU A 244 -14.07 3.81 8.89
C GLU A 244 -14.67 3.60 7.50
N MET A 245 -14.16 2.63 6.75
CA MET A 245 -14.73 2.23 5.46
C MET A 245 -16.21 1.88 5.58
N THR A 246 -16.56 1.07 6.58
CA THR A 246 -17.94 0.64 6.83
C THR A 246 -18.84 1.83 7.22
N ASP A 247 -18.35 2.74 8.02
CA ASP A 247 -19.08 3.96 8.41
C ASP A 247 -19.28 4.89 7.20
N ARG A 248 -18.28 5.06 6.35
CA ARG A 248 -18.43 5.81 5.09
C ARG A 248 -19.52 5.23 4.20
N TYR A 249 -19.62 3.91 4.08
CA TYR A 249 -20.70 3.27 3.32
C TYR A 249 -22.08 3.53 3.92
N LYS A 250 -22.22 3.54 5.26
CA LYS A 250 -23.48 3.93 5.91
C LYS A 250 -23.85 5.39 5.57
N LYS A 251 -22.87 6.31 5.60
CA LYS A 251 -23.07 7.71 5.18
C LYS A 251 -23.46 7.80 3.70
N PHE A 252 -22.81 7.03 2.81
CA PHE A 252 -23.17 7.01 1.39
C PHE A 252 -24.60 6.55 1.17
N ALA A 253 -25.03 5.49 1.87
CA ALA A 253 -26.41 5.00 1.82
C ALA A 253 -27.40 6.07 2.30
N LYS A 254 -27.10 6.75 3.43
CA LYS A 254 -27.95 7.84 3.98
C LYS A 254 -28.16 8.98 2.99
N TYR A 255 -27.12 9.35 2.22
CA TYR A 255 -27.19 10.46 1.25
C TYR A 255 -27.49 10.02 -0.18
N GLY A 256 -27.71 8.72 -0.42
CA GLY A 256 -28.03 8.17 -1.74
C GLY A 256 -26.90 8.34 -2.76
N VAL A 257 -25.64 8.24 -2.32
CA VAL A 257 -24.44 8.33 -3.16
C VAL A 257 -23.68 7.02 -3.19
N ARG A 258 -22.75 6.84 -4.17
CA ARG A 258 -22.06 5.56 -4.37
C ARG A 258 -20.60 5.58 -3.91
N ASP A 259 -20.00 6.75 -3.81
CA ASP A 259 -18.58 6.92 -3.51
C ASP A 259 -18.30 8.24 -2.78
N LEU A 260 -17.05 8.39 -2.32
CA LEU A 260 -16.58 9.55 -1.61
C LEU A 260 -16.73 10.85 -2.42
N LYS A 261 -16.45 10.80 -3.73
CA LYS A 261 -16.58 11.98 -4.60
C LYS A 261 -18.02 12.44 -4.68
N GLY A 262 -18.96 11.53 -4.87
CA GLY A 262 -20.39 11.82 -4.87
C GLY A 262 -20.87 12.35 -3.52
N TYR A 263 -20.37 11.79 -2.40
CA TYR A 263 -20.67 12.25 -1.07
C TYR A 263 -20.20 13.72 -0.88
N ASN A 264 -18.92 14.00 -1.12
CA ASN A 264 -18.34 15.33 -0.94
C ASN A 264 -19.03 16.38 -1.83
N ALA A 265 -19.34 16.04 -3.09
CA ALA A 265 -20.10 16.93 -3.97
C ALA A 265 -21.52 17.20 -3.44
N LYS A 266 -22.19 16.18 -2.89
CA LYS A 266 -23.53 16.34 -2.30
C LYS A 266 -23.52 17.24 -1.06
N ILE A 267 -22.52 17.07 -0.19
CA ILE A 267 -22.37 17.88 1.04
C ILE A 267 -22.16 19.36 0.71
N GLU A 268 -21.42 19.69 -0.34
CA GLU A 268 -21.22 21.07 -0.80
C GLU A 268 -22.52 21.77 -1.22
N THR A 269 -23.52 21.02 -1.67
CA THR A 269 -24.82 21.58 -2.10
C THR A 269 -25.81 21.82 -0.96
N ILE A 270 -25.51 21.34 0.26
CA ILE A 270 -26.39 21.50 1.42
C ILE A 270 -26.11 22.87 2.04
N GLN A 271 -27.08 23.79 1.93
CA GLN A 271 -26.99 25.18 2.44
C GLN A 271 -27.92 25.48 3.62
N ASP A 272 -28.93 24.65 3.89
CA ASP A 272 -30.05 24.97 4.78
C ASP A 272 -29.95 24.31 6.17
N ILE A 273 -28.77 23.92 6.63
CA ILE A 273 -28.58 23.32 7.97
C ILE A 273 -27.63 24.19 8.78
N ASP A 274 -27.93 24.39 10.07
CA ASP A 274 -27.07 25.11 11.02
C ASP A 274 -25.64 24.50 10.99
N ASP A 275 -24.62 25.35 11.05
CA ASP A 275 -23.21 24.95 10.86
C ASP A 275 -22.76 23.85 11.81
N ALA A 276 -23.36 23.72 12.99
CA ALA A 276 -23.05 22.68 13.98
C ALA A 276 -23.46 21.26 13.53
N ASP A 277 -24.57 21.15 12.80
CA ASP A 277 -25.13 19.86 12.33
C ASP A 277 -24.81 19.55 10.87
N LYS A 278 -24.12 20.47 10.19
CA LYS A 278 -23.74 20.30 8.79
C LYS A 278 -22.74 19.17 8.61
N PRO A 279 -23.05 18.16 7.75
CA PRO A 279 -22.13 17.09 7.49
C PRO A 279 -20.86 17.62 6.82
N LYS A 280 -19.70 17.25 7.36
CA LYS A 280 -18.38 17.66 6.86
C LYS A 280 -17.93 16.81 5.69
N LYS A 281 -17.16 17.38 4.77
CA LYS A 281 -16.45 16.63 3.75
C LYS A 281 -15.52 15.62 4.39
N MET A 282 -15.30 14.50 3.71
CA MET A 282 -14.38 13.47 4.16
C MET A 282 -13.14 13.47 3.25
N PRO A 283 -11.92 13.39 3.83
CA PRO A 283 -10.69 13.26 3.05
C PRO A 283 -10.55 11.87 2.45
N GLN A 284 -9.75 11.75 1.40
CA GLN A 284 -9.15 10.48 1.03
C GLN A 284 -8.12 10.07 2.08
N ILE A 285 -7.97 8.79 2.32
CA ILE A 285 -7.00 8.26 3.28
C ILE A 285 -6.02 7.34 2.54
N VAL A 286 -4.73 7.59 2.69
CA VAL A 286 -3.68 6.69 2.19
C VAL A 286 -2.96 6.07 3.38
N ILE A 287 -2.98 4.75 3.44
CA ILE A 287 -2.30 3.97 4.48
C ILE A 287 -1.02 3.42 3.86
N ILE A 288 0.11 3.77 4.44
CA ILE A 288 1.44 3.38 3.96
C ILE A 288 2.08 2.45 4.99
N VAL A 289 2.41 1.24 4.57
CA VAL A 289 3.12 0.24 5.39
C VAL A 289 4.49 0.03 4.78
N ASP A 290 5.56 0.43 5.51
CA ASP A 290 6.94 0.31 5.02
C ASP A 290 7.44 -1.14 4.97
N GLU A 291 7.08 -1.96 5.98
CA GLU A 291 7.51 -3.35 6.03
C GLU A 291 6.38 -4.29 6.47
N LEU A 292 5.70 -4.87 5.49
CA LEU A 292 4.61 -5.82 5.75
C LEU A 292 5.09 -7.08 6.48
N ALA A 293 6.33 -7.53 6.22
CA ALA A 293 6.85 -8.76 6.82
C ALA A 293 6.84 -8.69 8.35
N ASP A 294 7.14 -7.54 8.93
CA ASP A 294 7.19 -7.37 10.38
C ASP A 294 5.78 -7.44 11.01
N LEU A 295 4.75 -6.99 10.30
CA LEU A 295 3.35 -7.13 10.71
C LEU A 295 2.89 -8.60 10.61
N MET A 296 3.22 -9.27 9.52
CA MET A 296 2.87 -10.67 9.25
C MET A 296 3.56 -11.64 10.23
N MET A 297 4.66 -11.23 10.86
CA MET A 297 5.31 -12.03 11.92
C MET A 297 4.58 -11.96 13.25
N VAL A 298 3.83 -10.89 13.51
CA VAL A 298 3.16 -10.65 14.81
C VAL A 298 1.70 -11.06 14.80
N ALA A 299 0.97 -10.68 13.76
CA ALA A 299 -0.48 -10.91 13.65
C ALA A 299 -0.90 -11.25 12.20
N PRO A 300 -0.41 -12.36 11.62
CA PRO A 300 -0.58 -12.64 10.19
C PRO A 300 -2.05 -12.69 9.75
N GLY A 301 -2.92 -13.39 10.51
CA GLY A 301 -4.33 -13.53 10.16
C GLY A 301 -5.10 -12.20 10.18
N GLU A 302 -4.94 -11.41 11.23
CA GLU A 302 -5.63 -10.11 11.38
C GLU A 302 -5.17 -9.10 10.31
N VAL A 303 -3.87 -9.05 10.05
CA VAL A 303 -3.28 -8.14 9.06
C VAL A 303 -3.73 -8.53 7.65
N GLU A 304 -3.66 -9.82 7.30
CA GLU A 304 -4.10 -10.32 6.00
C GLU A 304 -5.60 -10.06 5.77
N ASP A 305 -6.45 -10.38 6.75
CA ASP A 305 -7.90 -10.16 6.67
C ASP A 305 -8.22 -8.67 6.50
N ALA A 306 -7.59 -7.78 7.28
CA ALA A 306 -7.82 -6.35 7.17
C ALA A 306 -7.38 -5.81 5.79
N ILE A 307 -6.19 -6.20 5.30
CA ILE A 307 -5.70 -5.82 3.97
C ILE A 307 -6.66 -6.31 2.89
N CYS A 308 -7.10 -7.56 2.95
CA CYS A 308 -8.01 -8.13 1.95
C CYS A 308 -9.36 -7.41 1.94
N ARG A 309 -9.96 -7.12 3.10
CA ARG A 309 -11.22 -6.37 3.21
C ARG A 309 -11.09 -4.96 2.63
N LEU A 310 -10.03 -4.25 2.99
CA LEU A 310 -9.77 -2.92 2.43
C LEU A 310 -9.55 -2.99 0.93
N ALA A 311 -8.72 -3.92 0.45
CA ALA A 311 -8.42 -4.05 -0.97
C ALA A 311 -9.65 -4.38 -1.83
N GLN A 312 -10.62 -5.10 -1.29
CA GLN A 312 -11.86 -5.42 -2.00
C GLN A 312 -12.86 -4.26 -2.06
N LEU A 313 -12.97 -3.47 -1.01
CA LEU A 313 -14.09 -2.55 -0.82
C LEU A 313 -13.69 -1.08 -0.63
N ALA A 314 -12.48 -0.75 -0.23
CA ALA A 314 -12.13 0.59 0.23
C ALA A 314 -12.01 1.65 -0.90
N ARG A 315 -11.91 1.25 -2.17
CA ARG A 315 -11.75 2.16 -3.30
C ARG A 315 -12.85 3.25 -3.36
N ALA A 316 -14.11 2.84 -3.29
CA ALA A 316 -15.23 3.79 -3.33
C ALA A 316 -15.32 4.64 -2.06
N ALA A 317 -14.85 4.10 -0.92
CA ALA A 317 -14.74 4.84 0.34
C ALA A 317 -13.58 5.85 0.35
N GLY A 318 -12.72 5.89 -0.67
CA GLY A 318 -11.57 6.77 -0.75
C GLY A 318 -10.44 6.39 0.23
N ILE A 319 -10.28 5.11 0.53
CA ILE A 319 -9.20 4.58 1.37
C ILE A 319 -8.30 3.70 0.51
N HIS A 320 -7.00 3.97 0.54
CA HIS A 320 -6.01 3.37 -0.35
C HIS A 320 -4.85 2.80 0.45
N LEU A 321 -4.32 1.65 0.01
CA LEU A 321 -3.18 0.98 0.63
C LEU A 321 -1.94 1.11 -0.26
N VAL A 322 -0.83 1.47 0.36
CA VAL A 322 0.52 1.32 -0.20
C VAL A 322 1.28 0.40 0.75
N ILE A 323 1.48 -0.83 0.33
CA ILE A 323 2.07 -1.88 1.15
C ILE A 323 3.44 -2.21 0.60
N ALA A 324 4.47 -2.09 1.43
CA ALA A 324 5.82 -2.38 1.00
C ALA A 324 6.47 -3.50 1.83
N THR A 325 7.44 -4.20 1.25
CA THR A 325 8.26 -5.21 1.94
C THR A 325 9.62 -5.38 1.29
N GLN A 326 10.64 -5.63 2.11
CA GLN A 326 11.97 -6.05 1.68
C GLN A 326 12.11 -7.59 1.63
N ARG A 327 11.09 -8.32 2.07
CA ARG A 327 11.07 -9.79 2.12
C ARG A 327 10.00 -10.36 1.20
N PRO A 328 10.30 -10.51 -0.11
CA PRO A 328 9.33 -10.99 -1.09
C PRO A 328 9.15 -12.52 -0.99
N SER A 329 8.70 -13.01 0.15
CA SER A 329 8.38 -14.43 0.36
C SER A 329 6.87 -14.68 0.27
N VAL A 330 6.47 -15.91 -0.03
CA VAL A 330 5.07 -16.31 -0.15
C VAL A 330 4.28 -16.21 1.16
N ASN A 331 4.99 -16.24 2.32
CA ASN A 331 4.37 -16.05 3.64
C ASN A 331 4.08 -14.57 3.95
N VAL A 332 4.70 -13.65 3.23
CA VAL A 332 4.50 -12.20 3.36
C VAL A 332 3.57 -11.70 2.25
N ILE A 333 3.91 -12.01 1.01
CA ILE A 333 3.10 -11.69 -0.17
C ILE A 333 2.25 -12.93 -0.51
N THR A 334 1.19 -13.12 0.25
CA THR A 334 0.33 -14.29 0.13
C THR A 334 -0.51 -14.25 -1.15
N GLY A 335 -1.07 -15.40 -1.53
CA GLY A 335 -1.98 -15.48 -2.67
C GLY A 335 -3.21 -14.60 -2.52
N LEU A 336 -3.72 -14.42 -1.30
CA LEU A 336 -4.87 -13.57 -1.00
C LEU A 336 -4.52 -12.09 -1.18
N ILE A 337 -3.38 -11.64 -0.66
CA ILE A 337 -2.90 -10.27 -0.87
C ILE A 337 -2.71 -9.99 -2.36
N LYS A 338 -2.05 -10.89 -3.11
CA LYS A 338 -1.82 -10.73 -4.56
C LYS A 338 -3.12 -10.67 -5.37
N ALA A 339 -4.12 -11.45 -5.00
CA ALA A 339 -5.41 -11.46 -5.67
C ALA A 339 -6.18 -10.13 -5.50
N ASN A 340 -5.98 -9.45 -4.37
CA ASN A 340 -6.72 -8.24 -4.00
C ASN A 340 -5.92 -6.94 -4.26
N VAL A 341 -4.58 -7.02 -4.34
CA VAL A 341 -3.69 -5.89 -4.64
C VAL A 341 -3.00 -6.12 -6.00
N PRO A 342 -3.68 -5.82 -7.10
CA PRO A 342 -3.18 -6.17 -8.43
C PRO A 342 -2.12 -5.22 -8.98
N SER A 343 -2.03 -3.98 -8.49
CA SER A 343 -1.00 -3.02 -8.92
C SER A 343 0.28 -3.22 -8.12
N ARG A 344 1.42 -3.35 -8.82
CA ARG A 344 2.67 -3.75 -8.20
C ARG A 344 3.86 -2.98 -8.73
N ILE A 345 4.83 -2.75 -7.87
CA ILE A 345 6.16 -2.27 -8.20
C ILE A 345 7.16 -3.30 -7.69
N ALA A 346 7.95 -3.86 -8.59
CA ALA A 346 9.06 -4.71 -8.24
C ALA A 346 10.37 -3.96 -8.46
N PHE A 347 11.12 -3.76 -7.40
CA PHE A 347 12.52 -3.35 -7.46
C PHE A 347 13.43 -4.56 -7.62
N SER A 348 14.73 -4.32 -7.74
CA SER A 348 15.73 -5.38 -7.85
C SER A 348 15.62 -6.39 -6.72
N VAL A 349 15.67 -7.67 -7.06
CA VAL A 349 15.65 -8.82 -6.16
C VAL A 349 16.78 -9.78 -6.51
N SER A 350 17.10 -10.71 -5.61
CA SER A 350 18.23 -11.64 -5.77
C SER A 350 17.91 -12.84 -6.65
N SER A 351 16.65 -13.16 -6.86
CA SER A 351 16.28 -14.36 -7.62
C SER A 351 15.02 -14.20 -8.47
N GLY A 352 14.91 -15.02 -9.52
CA GLY A 352 13.68 -15.10 -10.31
C GLY A 352 12.49 -15.66 -9.51
N VAL A 353 12.72 -16.38 -8.40
CA VAL A 353 11.66 -16.81 -7.49
C VAL A 353 11.03 -15.60 -6.80
N ASP A 354 11.86 -14.69 -6.29
CA ASP A 354 11.39 -13.46 -5.65
C ASP A 354 10.63 -12.59 -6.65
N SER A 355 11.15 -12.47 -7.89
CA SER A 355 10.44 -11.76 -8.96
C SER A 355 9.05 -12.33 -9.20
N ARG A 356 8.92 -13.66 -9.34
CA ARG A 356 7.61 -14.31 -9.50
C ARG A 356 6.70 -14.15 -8.29
N THR A 357 7.27 -14.09 -7.09
CA THR A 357 6.47 -13.83 -5.89
C THR A 357 5.82 -12.44 -5.94
N ILE A 358 6.51 -11.43 -6.49
CA ILE A 358 6.01 -10.06 -6.56
C ILE A 358 5.09 -9.87 -7.77
N ILE A 359 5.56 -10.16 -8.98
CA ILE A 359 4.90 -9.77 -10.25
C ILE A 359 4.43 -10.95 -11.10
N ASP A 360 4.45 -12.16 -10.56
CA ASP A 360 4.06 -13.42 -11.23
C ASP A 360 4.90 -13.77 -12.47
N MET A 361 6.02 -13.10 -12.69
CA MET A 361 6.95 -13.35 -13.79
C MET A 361 8.40 -13.03 -13.40
N ASN A 362 9.35 -13.53 -14.19
CA ASN A 362 10.76 -13.16 -14.06
C ASN A 362 10.99 -11.74 -14.59
N GLY A 363 12.08 -11.12 -14.18
CA GLY A 363 12.55 -9.83 -14.70
C GLY A 363 13.06 -8.88 -13.64
N ALA A 364 12.55 -8.92 -12.41
CA ALA A 364 13.02 -8.06 -11.33
C ALA A 364 14.43 -8.44 -10.85
N GLU A 365 14.86 -9.68 -11.05
CA GLU A 365 16.24 -10.15 -10.80
C GLU A 365 17.26 -9.56 -11.80
N LYS A 366 16.78 -8.95 -12.90
CA LYS A 366 17.58 -8.31 -13.93
C LYS A 366 17.66 -6.78 -13.79
N LEU A 367 17.11 -6.25 -12.73
CA LEU A 367 17.11 -4.82 -12.45
C LEU A 367 18.43 -4.38 -11.79
N LEU A 368 18.83 -3.15 -12.07
CA LEU A 368 20.13 -2.59 -11.68
C LEU A 368 20.18 -2.03 -10.25
N GLY A 369 19.05 -2.06 -9.51
CA GLY A 369 18.94 -1.40 -8.21
C GLY A 369 18.86 0.13 -8.32
N LYS A 370 19.01 0.83 -7.18
CA LYS A 370 18.99 2.30 -7.09
C LYS A 370 17.80 2.95 -7.80
N GLY A 371 16.59 2.38 -7.63
CA GLY A 371 15.37 2.93 -8.19
C GLY A 371 14.95 2.37 -9.55
N ASP A 372 15.75 1.51 -10.17
CA ASP A 372 15.34 0.76 -11.35
C ASP A 372 14.25 -0.25 -10.97
N MET A 373 13.08 -0.14 -11.58
CA MET A 373 11.89 -0.91 -11.20
C MET A 373 11.12 -1.46 -12.40
N LEU A 374 10.33 -2.48 -12.14
CA LEU A 374 9.23 -2.93 -12.99
C LEU A 374 7.92 -2.42 -12.40
N PHE A 375 7.30 -1.46 -13.07
CA PHE A 375 6.01 -0.90 -12.72
C PHE A 375 4.90 -1.67 -13.43
N TYR A 376 4.02 -2.28 -12.67
CA TYR A 376 2.98 -3.17 -13.16
C TYR A 376 1.60 -2.77 -12.60
N PRO A 377 0.99 -1.70 -13.13
CA PRO A 377 -0.35 -1.29 -12.73
C PRO A 377 -1.41 -2.27 -13.24
N ALA A 378 -2.51 -2.39 -12.50
CA ALA A 378 -3.64 -3.23 -12.86
C ALA A 378 -4.15 -2.90 -14.28
N GLY A 379 -4.41 -3.95 -15.07
CA GLY A 379 -4.89 -3.81 -16.45
C GLY A 379 -3.81 -3.72 -17.53
N PHE A 380 -2.54 -3.61 -17.15
CA PHE A 380 -1.45 -3.70 -18.12
C PHE A 380 -1.11 -5.17 -18.42
N PRO A 381 -0.84 -5.53 -19.68
CA PRO A 381 -0.52 -6.92 -20.05
C PRO A 381 0.88 -7.34 -19.57
N LYS A 382 1.80 -6.39 -19.41
CA LYS A 382 3.18 -6.59 -18.95
C LYS A 382 3.65 -5.40 -18.13
N PRO A 383 4.62 -5.59 -17.21
CA PRO A 383 5.22 -4.48 -16.47
C PRO A 383 6.05 -3.60 -17.39
N GLN A 384 6.06 -2.31 -17.10
CA GLN A 384 6.89 -1.30 -17.73
C GLN A 384 8.16 -1.08 -16.88
N ARG A 385 9.33 -1.06 -17.50
CA ARG A 385 10.56 -0.67 -16.82
C ARG A 385 10.61 0.85 -16.67
N VAL A 386 10.85 1.30 -15.45
CA VAL A 386 10.89 2.73 -15.07
C VAL A 386 12.11 2.96 -14.17
N GLN A 387 12.86 4.01 -14.45
CA GLN A 387 13.82 4.53 -13.48
C GLN A 387 13.07 5.44 -12.51
N GLY A 388 12.98 5.02 -11.25
CA GLY A 388 12.28 5.74 -10.19
C GLY A 388 12.84 7.11 -9.90
N ALA A 389 11.97 7.99 -9.43
CA ALA A 389 12.34 9.31 -8.95
C ALA A 389 13.26 9.19 -7.72
N PHE A 390 14.21 10.12 -7.62
CA PHE A 390 15.11 10.24 -6.48
C PHE A 390 14.82 11.52 -5.70
N VAL A 391 14.72 11.36 -4.39
CA VAL A 391 14.71 12.43 -3.39
C VAL A 391 15.60 12.00 -2.24
N SER A 392 16.46 12.89 -1.75
CA SER A 392 17.36 12.60 -0.62
C SER A 392 16.67 12.84 0.72
N ASP A 393 17.17 12.20 1.78
CA ASP A 393 16.65 12.35 3.15
C ASP A 393 16.76 13.82 3.61
N SER A 394 17.80 14.54 3.20
CA SER A 394 17.94 15.97 3.50
C SER A 394 16.87 16.83 2.84
N GLU A 395 16.43 16.51 1.63
CA GLU A 395 15.33 17.20 0.96
C GLU A 395 13.99 16.89 1.64
N VAL A 396 13.77 15.62 2.04
CA VAL A 396 12.59 15.22 2.81
C VAL A 396 12.53 16.01 4.12
N GLN A 397 13.64 16.08 4.87
CA GLN A 397 13.69 16.82 6.13
C GLN A 397 13.38 18.31 5.94
N GLN A 398 13.96 18.97 4.92
CA GLN A 398 13.67 20.37 4.63
C GLN A 398 12.20 20.64 4.33
N VAL A 399 11.53 19.74 3.62
CA VAL A 399 10.10 19.87 3.34
C VAL A 399 9.28 19.64 4.60
N VAL A 400 9.63 18.68 5.43
CA VAL A 400 8.95 18.44 6.72
C VAL A 400 9.13 19.61 7.66
N ASP A 401 10.34 20.18 7.78
CA ASP A 401 10.62 21.37 8.59
C ASP A 401 9.76 22.54 8.13
N PHE A 402 9.72 22.80 6.82
CA PHE A 402 8.85 23.85 6.26
C PHE A 402 7.38 23.67 6.62
N LEU A 403 6.85 22.43 6.60
CA LEU A 403 5.46 22.17 6.93
C LEU A 403 5.16 22.32 8.42
N THR A 404 6.08 21.92 9.28
CA THR A 404 5.92 22.03 10.74
C THR A 404 6.03 23.46 11.23
N GLU A 405 6.89 24.28 10.59
CA GLU A 405 7.06 25.70 10.90
C GLU A 405 5.83 26.56 10.55
N GLN A 406 4.95 26.11 9.66
CA GLN A 406 3.70 26.80 9.37
C GLN A 406 2.75 26.88 10.58
N GLY A 407 2.99 26.09 11.63
CA GLY A 407 2.14 26.01 12.80
C GLY A 407 0.78 25.33 12.50
N LEU A 408 0.67 24.64 11.37
CA LEU A 408 -0.38 23.68 11.10
C LEU A 408 0.07 22.36 11.72
N THR A 409 0.00 22.25 13.04
CA THR A 409 0.31 21.00 13.75
C THR A 409 -0.67 19.92 13.33
N ALA A 410 -0.16 18.70 13.17
CA ALA A 410 -0.98 17.52 12.94
C ALA A 410 -2.12 17.46 13.98
N GLN A 411 -3.36 17.56 13.54
CA GLN A 411 -4.51 17.32 14.39
C GLN A 411 -4.74 15.81 14.44
N TYR A 412 -4.02 15.16 15.35
CA TYR A 412 -4.18 13.72 15.54
C TYR A 412 -5.61 13.41 16.02
N SER A 413 -6.20 12.35 15.44
CA SER A 413 -7.53 11.89 15.80
C SER A 413 -7.48 11.01 17.04
N PRO A 414 -8.04 11.46 18.20
CA PRO A 414 -8.10 10.63 19.40
C PRO A 414 -8.90 9.34 19.21
N GLU A 415 -9.87 9.34 18.29
CA GLU A 415 -10.69 8.18 17.99
C GLU A 415 -9.85 7.04 17.35
N VAL A 416 -8.93 7.40 16.46
CA VAL A 416 -8.02 6.44 15.82
C VAL A 416 -7.02 5.91 16.85
N GLU A 417 -6.43 6.79 17.67
CA GLU A 417 -5.48 6.40 18.71
C GLU A 417 -6.12 5.47 19.76
N ASN A 418 -7.36 5.77 20.17
CA ASN A 418 -8.10 4.94 21.12
C ASN A 418 -8.43 3.56 20.51
N SER A 419 -8.81 3.52 19.24
CA SER A 419 -9.09 2.26 18.53
C SER A 419 -7.85 1.38 18.38
N MET A 420 -6.67 1.97 18.23
CA MET A 420 -5.40 1.25 18.17
C MET A 420 -4.94 0.70 19.53
N ASN A 421 -5.27 1.40 20.61
CA ASN A 421 -4.92 1.01 21.98
C ASN A 421 -5.93 0.03 22.60
N ALA A 422 -7.14 -0.07 22.03
CA ALA A 422 -8.08 -1.13 22.39
C ALA A 422 -7.42 -2.47 22.04
N ALA A 423 -7.24 -3.34 23.05
CA ALA A 423 -6.78 -4.70 22.82
C ALA A 423 -7.62 -5.31 21.68
N PRO A 424 -7.05 -6.16 20.81
CA PRO A 424 -7.81 -6.81 19.79
C PRO A 424 -8.91 -7.65 20.43
N SER A 425 -10.05 -7.02 20.68
CA SER A 425 -11.30 -7.72 20.88
C SER A 425 -11.51 -8.42 19.55
N ALA A 426 -11.44 -9.74 19.55
CA ALA A 426 -11.84 -10.56 18.43
C ALA A 426 -13.08 -9.91 17.83
N THR A 427 -12.93 -9.30 16.65
CA THR A 427 -14.00 -8.61 15.96
C THR A 427 -15.02 -9.64 15.54
N SER A 428 -15.87 -10.00 16.50
CA SER A 428 -17.21 -10.44 16.20
C SER A 428 -17.95 -9.23 15.68
N SER A 429 -18.28 -9.25 14.40
CA SER A 429 -19.36 -8.45 13.84
C SER A 429 -20.56 -8.46 14.81
N GLY A 430 -20.96 -7.31 15.33
CA GLY A 430 -22.24 -7.16 16.02
C GLY A 430 -22.07 -6.71 17.46
N THR A 431 -22.21 -5.41 17.65
CA THR A 431 -22.86 -4.72 18.78
C THR A 431 -23.49 -5.62 19.83
N SER A 432 -23.25 -5.20 21.02
CA SER A 432 -24.01 -5.44 22.24
C SER A 432 -23.53 -6.59 23.11
N ASN A 433 -23.48 -6.28 24.39
CA ASN A 433 -23.57 -7.11 25.58
C ASN A 433 -24.82 -8.03 25.58
N SER A 434 -25.24 -8.57 24.44
CA SER A 434 -26.31 -9.52 24.36
C SER A 434 -25.74 -10.94 24.26
N ARG A 435 -26.16 -11.79 25.16
CA ARG A 435 -25.94 -13.24 25.12
C ARG A 435 -26.30 -13.75 23.72
N ASP A 436 -25.54 -14.75 23.20
CA ASP A 436 -25.86 -15.35 21.90
C ASP A 436 -27.29 -15.92 21.94
N GLU A 437 -27.99 -15.87 20.81
CA GLU A 437 -29.36 -16.41 20.65
C GLU A 437 -29.52 -17.83 21.17
N TYR A 438 -28.46 -18.64 21.10
CA TYR A 438 -28.43 -20.00 21.60
C TYR A 438 -27.93 -20.13 23.06
N PHE A 439 -27.61 -19.03 23.74
CA PHE A 439 -27.04 -19.08 25.10
C PHE A 439 -27.91 -19.88 26.08
N GLU A 440 -29.20 -19.58 26.13
CA GLU A 440 -30.15 -20.29 27.01
C GLU A 440 -30.28 -21.76 26.65
N GLN A 441 -30.48 -22.04 25.36
CA GLN A 441 -30.66 -23.42 24.89
C GLN A 441 -29.37 -24.25 25.07
N ALA A 442 -28.19 -23.63 24.89
CA ALA A 442 -26.92 -24.26 25.09
C ALA A 442 -26.63 -24.53 26.58
N GLY A 443 -26.96 -23.59 27.47
CA GLY A 443 -26.85 -23.78 28.92
C GLY A 443 -27.70 -24.94 29.43
N ARG A 444 -28.98 -24.97 29.07
CA ARG A 444 -29.91 -26.06 29.42
C ARG A 444 -29.40 -27.42 28.89
N PHE A 445 -28.95 -27.46 27.65
CA PHE A 445 -28.42 -28.69 27.04
C PHE A 445 -27.15 -29.21 27.72
N ILE A 446 -26.22 -28.31 28.09
CA ILE A 446 -24.98 -28.67 28.76
C ILE A 446 -25.28 -29.20 30.19
N ILE A 447 -26.16 -28.55 30.92
CA ILE A 447 -26.55 -28.97 32.28
C ILE A 447 -27.24 -30.33 32.24
N GLU A 448 -28.19 -30.53 31.31
CA GLU A 448 -28.89 -31.81 31.12
C GLU A 448 -27.95 -32.97 30.78
N LYS A 449 -26.89 -32.71 29.98
CA LYS A 449 -25.93 -33.73 29.56
C LYS A 449 -24.73 -33.90 30.51
N GLU A 450 -24.63 -33.04 31.53
CA GLU A 450 -23.49 -33.00 32.46
C GLU A 450 -22.12 -33.00 31.78
N LYS A 451 -22.07 -32.50 30.56
CA LYS A 451 -20.85 -32.42 29.73
C LYS A 451 -20.83 -31.16 28.90
N ALA A 452 -19.74 -30.38 28.99
CA ALA A 452 -19.56 -29.17 28.24
C ALA A 452 -18.41 -29.32 27.25
N SER A 453 -18.73 -29.52 25.96
CA SER A 453 -17.72 -29.52 24.90
C SER A 453 -18.19 -28.74 23.68
N ILE A 454 -17.24 -28.03 23.05
CA ILE A 454 -17.49 -27.24 21.84
C ILE A 454 -18.07 -28.11 20.72
N GLY A 455 -17.56 -29.33 20.54
CA GLY A 455 -18.03 -30.28 19.53
C GLY A 455 -19.48 -30.78 19.74
N MET A 456 -19.99 -30.74 20.99
CA MET A 456 -21.37 -31.03 21.27
C MET A 456 -22.31 -29.89 20.80
N LEU A 457 -21.92 -28.65 21.09
CA LEU A 457 -22.65 -27.46 20.66
C LEU A 457 -22.69 -27.35 19.12
N GLN A 458 -21.57 -27.59 18.48
CA GLN A 458 -21.51 -27.62 17.01
C GLN A 458 -22.50 -28.59 16.39
N ARG A 459 -22.57 -29.80 16.93
CA ARG A 459 -23.47 -30.86 16.43
C ARG A 459 -24.93 -30.56 16.73
N MET A 460 -25.23 -30.11 17.93
CA MET A 460 -26.60 -29.84 18.35
C MET A 460 -27.25 -28.67 17.63
N PHE A 461 -26.50 -27.55 17.52
CA PHE A 461 -27.02 -26.31 16.94
C PHE A 461 -26.62 -26.10 15.47
N LYS A 462 -25.85 -27.05 14.88
CA LYS A 462 -25.33 -26.97 13.50
C LYS A 462 -24.57 -25.66 13.22
N ILE A 463 -23.75 -25.20 14.19
CA ILE A 463 -22.99 -23.96 14.15
C ILE A 463 -21.49 -24.22 13.94
N GLY A 464 -20.77 -23.23 13.43
CA GLY A 464 -19.33 -23.31 13.28
C GLY A 464 -18.55 -23.29 14.60
N PHE A 465 -17.30 -23.76 14.58
CA PHE A 465 -16.43 -23.85 15.76
C PHE A 465 -16.36 -22.54 16.55
N ASN A 466 -16.11 -21.42 15.87
CA ASN A 466 -15.96 -20.11 16.51
C ASN A 466 -17.21 -19.63 17.25
N ARG A 467 -18.41 -19.90 16.71
CA ARG A 467 -19.67 -19.56 17.41
C ARG A 467 -19.90 -20.47 18.61
N ALA A 468 -19.61 -21.76 18.47
CA ALA A 468 -19.73 -22.71 19.57
C ALA A 468 -18.76 -22.42 20.71
N ALA A 469 -17.52 -22.02 20.38
CA ALA A 469 -16.52 -21.61 21.37
C ALA A 469 -16.97 -20.35 22.11
N ARG A 470 -17.47 -19.31 21.40
CA ARG A 470 -18.00 -18.10 22.02
C ARG A 470 -19.18 -18.37 22.97
N ILE A 471 -20.11 -19.24 22.61
CA ILE A 471 -21.22 -19.64 23.49
C ILE A 471 -20.67 -20.34 24.73
N MET A 472 -19.68 -21.19 24.57
CA MET A 472 -19.02 -21.89 25.69
C MET A 472 -18.34 -20.90 26.66
N ASP A 473 -17.69 -19.85 26.13
CA ASP A 473 -17.05 -18.81 26.93
C ASP A 473 -18.08 -17.94 27.65
N GLN A 474 -19.19 -17.57 27.01
CA GLN A 474 -20.32 -16.89 27.66
C GLN A 474 -20.93 -17.73 28.81
N LEU A 475 -21.01 -19.05 28.63
CA LEU A 475 -21.46 -19.95 29.69
C LEU A 475 -20.47 -20.06 30.85
N ALA A 476 -19.16 -19.94 30.57
CA ALA A 476 -18.14 -19.91 31.61
C ALA A 476 -18.16 -18.58 32.38
N GLU A 477 -18.28 -17.45 31.68
CA GLU A 477 -18.46 -16.12 32.31
C GLU A 477 -19.71 -16.05 33.20
N ALA A 478 -20.77 -16.73 32.81
CA ALA A 478 -21.99 -16.85 33.61
C ALA A 478 -21.88 -17.88 34.75
N GLY A 479 -20.75 -18.58 34.89
CA GLY A 479 -20.52 -19.58 35.95
C GLY A 479 -21.22 -20.92 35.71
N VAL A 480 -21.77 -21.16 34.55
CA VAL A 480 -22.47 -22.42 34.19
C VAL A 480 -21.48 -23.56 34.02
N VAL A 481 -20.29 -23.25 33.46
CA VAL A 481 -19.20 -24.21 33.24
C VAL A 481 -17.89 -23.68 33.77
N GLY A 482 -16.97 -24.58 34.11
CA GLY A 482 -15.63 -24.22 34.55
C GLY A 482 -14.69 -23.74 33.44
N GLU A 483 -13.49 -23.32 33.84
CA GLU A 483 -12.43 -22.91 32.90
C GLU A 483 -11.98 -24.06 31.98
N GLU A 484 -11.24 -23.72 30.93
CA GLU A 484 -10.74 -24.67 29.97
C GLU A 484 -9.59 -25.51 30.55
N GLU A 485 -9.74 -26.82 30.59
CA GLU A 485 -8.72 -27.79 31.01
C GLU A 485 -8.13 -28.54 29.78
N GLY A 486 -7.58 -27.81 28.83
CA GLY A 486 -7.02 -28.37 27.59
C GLY A 486 -8.10 -29.01 26.70
N THR A 487 -7.88 -30.25 26.21
CA THR A 487 -8.82 -30.94 25.29
C THR A 487 -9.99 -31.66 25.98
N LYS A 488 -10.07 -31.60 27.30
CA LYS A 488 -11.15 -32.27 28.05
C LYS A 488 -12.42 -31.43 28.07
N PRO A 489 -13.63 -32.06 28.14
CA PRO A 489 -14.85 -31.31 28.36
C PRO A 489 -14.80 -30.52 29.66
N ARG A 490 -15.26 -29.24 29.64
CA ARG A 490 -15.35 -28.41 30.86
C ARG A 490 -16.34 -29.01 31.85
N LYS A 491 -16.11 -28.82 33.15
CA LYS A 491 -17.02 -29.27 34.20
C LYS A 491 -18.26 -28.39 34.26
N VAL A 492 -19.40 -28.97 34.44
CA VAL A 492 -20.64 -28.24 34.69
C VAL A 492 -20.65 -27.88 36.20
N LEU A 493 -20.85 -26.59 36.50
CA LEU A 493 -20.75 -26.03 37.85
C LEU A 493 -22.09 -25.62 38.43
N MET A 494 -23.14 -25.54 37.60
CA MET A 494 -24.48 -24.98 37.95
C MET A 494 -25.57 -25.99 37.71
N THR A 495 -26.57 -26.00 38.59
CA THR A 495 -27.77 -26.79 38.43
C THR A 495 -28.78 -26.09 37.51
N MET A 496 -29.82 -26.81 37.04
CA MET A 496 -30.88 -26.24 36.22
C MET A 496 -31.65 -25.13 36.94
N GLU A 497 -31.89 -25.32 38.25
CA GLU A 497 -32.61 -24.33 39.08
C GLU A 497 -31.82 -23.03 39.26
N GLU A 498 -30.51 -23.15 39.43
CA GLU A 498 -29.60 -21.98 39.52
C GLU A 498 -29.47 -21.27 38.18
N PHE A 499 -29.47 -22.04 37.07
CA PHE A 499 -29.41 -21.46 35.73
C PHE A 499 -30.70 -20.70 35.37
N ASP A 500 -31.86 -21.19 35.77
CA ASP A 500 -33.12 -20.50 35.57
C ASP A 500 -33.24 -19.17 36.34
N GLN A 501 -32.40 -18.93 37.34
CA GLN A 501 -32.36 -17.65 38.08
C GLN A 501 -31.48 -16.56 37.39
N ILE A 502 -30.66 -16.95 36.44
CA ILE A 502 -29.75 -16.02 35.78
C ILE A 502 -30.13 -15.73 34.30
N ILE A 503 -31.13 -16.44 33.78
CA ILE A 503 -31.74 -16.16 32.49
C ILE A 503 -32.83 -15.09 32.63
#